data_14fe7e4b40d741935f6b0a53f9144db8
#
_entry.id   14fe7e4b40d741935f6b0a53f9144db8
#
_cell.length_a   1.000
_cell.length_b   1.000
_cell.length_c   1.000
_cell.angle_alpha   90.00
_cell.angle_beta   90.00
_cell.angle_gamma   90.00
#
_symmetry.space_group_name_H-M   'P 1'
#
loop_
_entity.id
_entity.type
_entity.pdbx_description
1 polymer ?
#
loop_
_entity_poly.entity_id
_entity_poly.type
_entity_poly.pdbx_seq_one_letter_code
_entity_poly.pdbx_strand_id
1 'polypeptide(L)'
;MFFRDVIGQEEIKQRLIQEVSEGRIPHAQLICGPEGVGKMPLAIAYARYISCTNRGETDACGVCPSCVKFNKLVHPDVHFVFPIVKSSKGKREVCDDYIADWRPFVLKNPYFNLNHWLREMDAENAQAIIYAKESDEILKKLSLKSSEGGFKITILWLPEKMHPVCANKLLKLLEEPPEKTIFLLVSEAPEMILTTILSRTQRMNVRKIDEPAIDRVLQSKYGIQPADSLSIAHLANGNFIKALETIHLNEENQLFFDLFVSLMRLSYQRKIREMKLWSEQVAGMGRERQKNFLEYCQRMIRENFIFNLHQRDLTYMTINEQNFASRFAPFVNERNVIGIMDELSEAQLHIEQNVNAKMVFFDFSLKMIVLLKQ
;
A
#
# COMPACT_ATOMS: atom_id res chain seq x y z
N MET A 1 3.59 15.22 -6.51
CA MET A 1 2.15 15.14 -6.27
C MET A 1 1.51 16.44 -6.68
N PHE A 2 0.52 16.39 -7.54
CA PHE A 2 -0.29 17.52 -8.01
C PHE A 2 -1.76 17.24 -7.70
N PHE A 3 -2.64 18.25 -7.81
CA PHE A 3 -4.08 18.01 -7.67
C PHE A 3 -4.61 17.04 -8.74
N ARG A 4 -4.06 17.09 -9.97
CA ARG A 4 -4.40 16.15 -11.05
C ARG A 4 -4.03 14.69 -10.75
N ASP A 5 -3.05 14.46 -9.85
CA ASP A 5 -2.63 13.12 -9.45
C ASP A 5 -3.54 12.51 -8.35
N VAL A 6 -4.37 13.34 -7.72
CA VAL A 6 -5.34 12.91 -6.70
C VAL A 6 -6.59 12.37 -7.39
N ILE A 7 -6.96 11.14 -7.06
CA ILE A 7 -8.10 10.46 -7.69
C ILE A 7 -9.42 11.03 -7.16
N GLY A 8 -10.28 11.51 -8.06
CA GLY A 8 -11.54 12.14 -7.68
C GLY A 8 -11.35 13.40 -6.84
N GLN A 9 -12.29 13.66 -5.93
CA GLN A 9 -12.26 14.77 -4.94
C GLN A 9 -12.30 16.17 -5.58
N GLU A 10 -12.95 16.33 -6.74
CA GLU A 10 -12.91 17.58 -7.50
C GLU A 10 -13.45 18.78 -6.71
N GLU A 11 -14.55 18.59 -5.98
CA GLU A 11 -15.16 19.63 -5.13
C GLU A 11 -14.17 20.15 -4.06
N ILE A 12 -13.43 19.24 -3.43
CA ILE A 12 -12.43 19.59 -2.41
C ILE A 12 -11.23 20.29 -3.03
N LYS A 13 -10.75 19.79 -4.18
CA LYS A 13 -9.64 20.42 -4.92
C LYS A 13 -9.99 21.88 -5.28
N GLN A 14 -11.17 22.12 -5.83
CA GLN A 14 -11.65 23.45 -6.19
C GLN A 14 -11.71 24.37 -4.97
N ARG A 15 -12.23 23.89 -3.85
CA ARG A 15 -12.28 24.64 -2.59
C ARG A 15 -10.87 25.01 -2.11
N LEU A 16 -9.91 24.08 -2.11
CA LEU A 16 -8.53 24.33 -1.69
C LEU A 16 -7.83 25.34 -2.62
N ILE A 17 -8.08 25.27 -3.92
CA ILE A 17 -7.57 26.24 -4.90
C ILE A 17 -8.15 27.63 -4.61
N GLN A 18 -9.45 27.72 -4.35
CA GLN A 18 -10.12 28.97 -4.03
C GLN A 18 -9.57 29.59 -2.72
N GLU A 19 -9.36 28.81 -1.67
CA GLU A 19 -8.76 29.30 -0.40
C GLU A 19 -7.39 29.97 -0.63
N VAL A 20 -6.58 29.40 -1.55
CA VAL A 20 -5.27 29.98 -1.90
C VAL A 20 -5.41 31.22 -2.78
N SER A 21 -6.32 31.22 -3.75
CA SER A 21 -6.54 32.37 -4.67
C SER A 21 -7.09 33.59 -3.94
N GLU A 22 -7.94 33.37 -2.92
CA GLU A 22 -8.50 34.41 -2.08
C GLU A 22 -7.56 34.86 -0.94
N GLY A 23 -6.42 34.19 -0.76
CA GLY A 23 -5.50 34.45 0.34
C GLY A 23 -6.06 34.09 1.72
N ARG A 24 -7.08 33.26 1.79
CA ARG A 24 -7.78 32.83 3.01
C ARG A 24 -7.41 31.42 3.45
N ILE A 25 -6.11 31.15 3.53
CA ILE A 25 -5.60 29.83 3.92
C ILE A 25 -5.72 29.69 5.46
N PRO A 26 -6.50 28.73 5.98
CA PRO A 26 -6.57 28.47 7.41
C PRO A 26 -5.21 28.03 7.95
N HIS A 27 -4.84 28.51 9.13
CA HIS A 27 -3.58 28.10 9.77
C HIS A 27 -3.56 26.64 10.20
N ALA A 28 -4.73 26.01 10.41
CA ALA A 28 -4.86 24.61 10.76
C ALA A 28 -6.08 23.99 10.09
N GLN A 29 -5.84 22.99 9.24
CA GLN A 29 -6.88 22.21 8.55
C GLN A 29 -6.81 20.75 8.96
N LEU A 30 -7.97 20.14 9.24
CA LEU A 30 -8.13 18.73 9.50
C LEU A 30 -8.77 18.05 8.28
N ILE A 31 -7.95 17.38 7.48
CA ILE A 31 -8.36 16.59 6.32
C ILE A 31 -8.71 15.19 6.82
N CYS A 32 -9.98 14.87 6.98
CA CYS A 32 -10.44 13.62 7.57
C CYS A 32 -11.40 12.87 6.66
N GLY A 33 -11.43 11.55 6.83
CA GLY A 33 -12.25 10.64 6.03
C GLY A 33 -11.74 9.21 6.12
N PRO A 34 -12.43 8.23 5.52
CA PRO A 34 -12.04 6.83 5.58
C PRO A 34 -10.66 6.58 4.94
N GLU A 35 -10.14 5.38 5.16
CA GLU A 35 -8.88 4.93 4.56
C GLU A 35 -8.98 4.90 3.02
N GLY A 36 -7.87 5.15 2.33
CA GLY A 36 -7.75 4.98 0.89
C GLY A 36 -8.43 6.02 0.01
N VAL A 37 -9.00 7.08 0.58
CA VAL A 37 -9.72 8.13 -0.17
C VAL A 37 -8.83 9.26 -0.71
N GLY A 38 -7.52 9.19 -0.50
CA GLY A 38 -6.58 10.16 -1.07
C GLY A 38 -6.29 11.38 -0.19
N LYS A 39 -6.43 11.27 1.15
CA LYS A 39 -6.16 12.39 2.09
C LYS A 39 -4.71 12.86 2.05
N MET A 40 -3.75 11.93 2.10
CA MET A 40 -2.31 12.26 2.08
C MET A 40 -1.87 12.88 0.74
N PRO A 41 -2.18 12.29 -0.43
CA PRO A 41 -1.87 12.93 -1.71
C PRO A 41 -2.53 14.30 -1.85
N LEU A 42 -3.73 14.50 -1.33
CA LEU A 42 -4.42 15.80 -1.31
C LEU A 42 -3.66 16.84 -0.46
N ALA A 43 -3.24 16.47 0.75
CA ALA A 43 -2.46 17.34 1.63
C ALA A 43 -1.11 17.75 0.99
N ILE A 44 -0.42 16.81 0.34
CA ILE A 44 0.85 17.09 -0.35
C ILE A 44 0.63 17.99 -1.57
N ALA A 45 -0.42 17.74 -2.37
CA ALA A 45 -0.77 18.57 -3.53
C ALA A 45 -1.12 19.98 -3.11
N TYR A 46 -1.88 20.13 -2.02
CA TYR A 46 -2.22 21.41 -1.45
C TYR A 46 -1.01 22.18 -0.92
N ALA A 47 -0.14 21.53 -0.15
CA ALA A 47 1.11 22.12 0.31
C ALA A 47 2.00 22.60 -0.87
N ARG A 48 2.07 21.79 -1.94
CA ARG A 48 2.77 22.16 -3.18
C ARG A 48 2.14 23.37 -3.85
N TYR A 49 0.82 23.42 -3.94
CA TYR A 49 0.11 24.53 -4.57
C TYR A 49 0.30 25.84 -3.79
N ILE A 50 0.24 25.80 -2.46
CA ILE A 50 0.53 26.95 -1.57
C ILE A 50 1.95 27.46 -1.79
N SER A 51 2.95 26.56 -1.85
CA SER A 51 4.36 26.90 -1.97
C SER A 51 4.80 27.25 -3.40
N CYS A 52 3.96 27.02 -4.40
CA CYS A 52 4.28 27.28 -5.80
C CYS A 52 4.34 28.79 -6.08
N THR A 53 5.48 29.26 -6.63
CA THR A 53 5.69 30.67 -6.97
C THR A 53 5.02 31.12 -8.26
N ASN A 54 4.66 30.18 -9.14
CA ASN A 54 4.00 30.42 -10.41
C ASN A 54 2.86 29.41 -10.63
N ARG A 55 1.87 29.48 -9.73
CA ARG A 55 0.71 28.57 -9.75
C ARG A 55 -0.24 28.89 -10.88
N GLY A 56 -0.77 27.83 -11.54
CA GLY A 56 -1.86 27.95 -12.49
C GLY A 56 -3.22 28.07 -11.79
N GLU A 57 -4.28 28.20 -12.57
CA GLU A 57 -5.66 28.28 -12.07
C GLU A 57 -6.10 27.00 -11.36
N THR A 58 -5.63 25.84 -11.81
CA THR A 58 -6.09 24.53 -11.32
C THR A 58 -5.01 23.73 -10.60
N ASP A 59 -3.71 24.04 -10.81
CA ASP A 59 -2.63 23.23 -10.24
C ASP A 59 -1.31 24.04 -10.13
N ALA A 60 -0.35 23.48 -9.41
CA ALA A 60 1.01 24.01 -9.30
C ALA A 60 1.75 23.88 -10.65
N CYS A 61 2.68 24.82 -10.95
CA CYS A 61 3.35 24.89 -12.24
C CYS A 61 4.28 23.70 -12.57
N GLY A 62 4.80 23.00 -11.55
CA GLY A 62 5.68 21.85 -11.70
C GLY A 62 7.16 22.16 -12.00
N VAL A 63 7.50 23.38 -12.38
CA VAL A 63 8.83 23.75 -12.89
C VAL A 63 9.60 24.76 -12.02
N CYS A 64 8.91 25.52 -11.16
CA CYS A 64 9.59 26.44 -10.26
C CYS A 64 10.46 25.70 -9.22
N PRO A 65 11.47 26.37 -8.62
CA PRO A 65 12.38 25.73 -7.65
C PRO A 65 11.65 25.01 -6.50
N SER A 66 10.57 25.60 -5.97
CA SER A 66 9.73 24.99 -4.95
C SER A 66 9.09 23.69 -5.47
N CYS A 67 8.45 23.72 -6.66
CA CYS A 67 7.85 22.52 -7.26
C CYS A 67 8.86 21.41 -7.54
N VAL A 68 10.08 21.73 -7.95
CA VAL A 68 11.15 20.75 -8.17
C VAL A 68 11.52 20.05 -6.87
N LYS A 69 11.59 20.78 -5.75
CA LYS A 69 11.87 20.21 -4.42
C LYS A 69 10.72 19.30 -3.96
N PHE A 70 9.46 19.65 -4.27
CA PHE A 70 8.30 18.77 -3.99
C PHE A 70 8.34 17.44 -4.76
N ASN A 71 8.99 17.37 -5.93
CA ASN A 71 9.12 16.11 -6.65
C ASN A 71 9.88 15.04 -5.84
N LYS A 72 10.73 15.46 -4.91
CA LYS A 72 11.51 14.59 -4.01
C LYS A 72 11.06 14.71 -2.55
N LEU A 73 10.00 15.48 -2.25
CA LEU A 73 9.54 15.82 -0.89
C LEU A 73 10.67 16.40 -0.01
N VAL A 74 11.53 17.24 -0.58
CA VAL A 74 12.71 17.85 0.10
C VAL A 74 12.55 19.37 0.25
N HIS A 75 11.33 19.90 0.19
CA HIS A 75 11.12 21.34 0.39
C HIS A 75 11.48 21.73 1.83
N PRO A 76 12.34 22.74 2.06
CA PRO A 76 12.88 23.05 3.39
C PRO A 76 11.81 23.54 4.38
N ASP A 77 10.76 24.20 3.88
CA ASP A 77 9.67 24.74 4.68
C ASP A 77 8.48 23.78 4.80
N VAL A 78 8.62 22.50 4.37
CA VAL A 78 7.59 21.47 4.49
C VAL A 78 8.10 20.33 5.35
N HIS A 79 7.40 20.09 6.45
CA HIS A 79 7.77 19.12 7.46
C HIS A 79 6.71 18.03 7.54
N PHE A 80 7.16 16.78 7.64
CA PHE A 80 6.30 15.62 7.81
C PHE A 80 6.39 15.12 9.24
N VAL A 81 5.23 14.85 9.83
CA VAL A 81 5.08 14.21 11.15
C VAL A 81 4.19 12.99 10.97
N PHE A 82 4.63 11.85 11.42
CA PHE A 82 3.97 10.57 11.22
C PHE A 82 4.27 9.60 12.37
N PRO A 83 3.43 8.57 12.59
CA PRO A 83 3.70 7.57 13.62
C PRO A 83 4.98 6.78 13.32
N ILE A 84 5.80 6.57 14.35
CA ILE A 84 7.05 5.80 14.26
C ILE A 84 7.08 4.71 15.34
N VAL A 85 7.93 3.71 15.14
CA VAL A 85 8.28 2.71 16.15
C VAL A 85 9.71 3.00 16.59
N LYS A 86 9.93 3.20 17.90
CA LYS A 86 11.28 3.43 18.41
C LYS A 86 12.14 2.21 18.21
N SER A 87 13.32 2.41 17.65
CA SER A 87 14.32 1.34 17.56
C SER A 87 14.80 0.93 18.94
N SER A 88 14.87 -0.38 19.20
CA SER A 88 15.42 -0.95 20.43
C SER A 88 16.88 -0.55 20.67
N LYS A 89 17.60 -0.11 19.65
CA LYS A 89 18.99 0.38 19.71
C LYS A 89 19.11 1.89 19.98
N GLY A 90 18.00 2.59 20.26
CA GLY A 90 17.98 4.00 20.70
C GLY A 90 18.46 5.03 19.67
N LYS A 91 18.63 4.65 18.38
CA LYS A 91 19.17 5.53 17.34
C LYS A 91 18.11 6.32 16.55
N ARG A 92 16.85 5.91 16.62
CA ARG A 92 15.75 6.53 15.87
C ARG A 92 14.60 6.81 16.82
N GLU A 93 14.31 8.10 17.09
CA GLU A 93 13.34 8.53 18.10
C GLU A 93 12.34 9.58 17.60
N VAL A 94 12.62 10.23 16.49
CA VAL A 94 11.80 11.29 15.88
C VAL A 94 11.58 11.01 14.40
N CYS A 95 10.59 11.68 13.79
CA CYS A 95 10.25 11.50 12.38
C CYS A 95 11.43 11.79 11.42
N ASP A 96 12.29 12.75 11.79
CA ASP A 96 13.47 13.09 10.97
C ASP A 96 14.46 11.93 10.82
N ASP A 97 14.53 11.04 11.80
CA ASP A 97 15.37 9.84 11.74
C ASP A 97 14.87 8.82 10.70
N TYR A 98 13.61 8.92 10.31
CA TYR A 98 12.93 8.06 9.33
C TYR A 98 12.64 8.78 8.00
N ILE A 99 12.99 10.05 7.85
CA ILE A 99 12.61 10.86 6.69
C ILE A 99 13.20 10.31 5.39
N ALA A 100 14.37 9.66 5.45
CA ALA A 100 15.02 9.02 4.31
C ALA A 100 14.23 7.82 3.77
N ASP A 101 13.54 7.09 4.66
CA ASP A 101 12.68 5.96 4.32
C ASP A 101 11.27 6.44 3.92
N TRP A 102 10.74 7.46 4.64
CA TRP A 102 9.42 8.02 4.41
C TRP A 102 9.22 8.64 3.03
N ARG A 103 10.18 9.43 2.56
CA ARG A 103 10.08 10.13 1.27
C ARG A 103 9.91 9.18 0.07
N PRO A 104 10.78 8.18 -0.14
CA PRO A 104 10.61 7.25 -1.24
C PRO A 104 9.35 6.38 -1.08
N PHE A 105 8.98 6.01 0.15
CA PHE A 105 7.75 5.28 0.44
C PHE A 105 6.50 6.03 -0.05
N VAL A 106 6.34 7.31 0.34
CA VAL A 106 5.21 8.15 -0.07
C VAL A 106 5.22 8.45 -1.58
N LEU A 107 6.42 8.62 -2.17
CA LEU A 107 6.55 8.88 -3.62
C LEU A 107 6.23 7.66 -4.46
N LYS A 108 6.56 6.47 -3.99
CA LYS A 108 6.29 5.20 -4.68
C LYS A 108 4.78 4.93 -4.76
N ASN A 109 4.08 5.09 -3.66
CA ASN A 109 2.63 4.96 -3.61
C ASN A 109 2.05 5.93 -2.58
N PRO A 110 1.39 7.01 -3.00
CA PRO A 110 0.80 7.99 -2.09
C PRO A 110 -0.52 7.55 -1.44
N TYR A 111 -1.09 6.42 -1.89
CA TYR A 111 -2.25 5.76 -1.28
C TYR A 111 -1.75 4.59 -0.44
N PHE A 112 -1.57 4.84 0.84
CA PHE A 112 -1.04 3.87 1.82
C PHE A 112 -1.77 4.00 3.16
N ASN A 113 -1.65 2.97 3.98
CA ASN A 113 -2.14 2.93 5.35
C ASN A 113 -1.00 2.68 6.35
N LEU A 114 -1.35 2.62 7.64
CA LEU A 114 -0.38 2.41 8.70
C LEU A 114 0.36 1.07 8.57
N ASN A 115 -0.33 0.01 8.14
CA ASN A 115 0.29 -1.31 7.98
C ASN A 115 1.36 -1.31 6.89
N HIS A 116 1.12 -0.59 5.77
CA HIS A 116 2.14 -0.43 4.73
C HIS A 116 3.39 0.29 5.26
N TRP A 117 3.20 1.33 6.09
CA TRP A 117 4.31 2.04 6.71
C TRP A 117 5.06 1.19 7.75
N LEU A 118 4.34 0.39 8.55
CA LEU A 118 4.95 -0.54 9.50
C LEU A 118 5.81 -1.61 8.80
N ARG A 119 5.38 -2.11 7.64
CA ARG A 119 6.18 -3.01 6.80
C ARG A 119 7.46 -2.36 6.29
N GLU A 120 7.38 -1.13 5.84
CA GLU A 120 8.56 -0.38 5.40
C GLU A 120 9.59 -0.19 6.52
N MET A 121 9.12 -0.12 7.77
CA MET A 121 9.97 -0.03 8.96
C MET A 121 10.43 -1.39 9.52
N ASP A 122 10.07 -2.52 8.91
CA ASP A 122 10.25 -3.88 9.46
C ASP A 122 9.68 -4.04 10.89
N ALA A 123 8.50 -3.45 11.14
CA ALA A 123 7.91 -3.33 12.47
C ALA A 123 6.40 -3.71 12.50
N GLU A 124 5.97 -4.70 11.73
CA GLU A 124 4.55 -5.05 11.50
C GLU A 124 3.76 -5.34 12.79
N ASN A 125 4.40 -5.90 13.81
CA ASN A 125 3.77 -6.25 15.07
C ASN A 125 3.93 -5.18 16.18
N ALA A 126 4.44 -4.00 15.83
CA ALA A 126 4.71 -2.94 16.78
C ALA A 126 3.65 -1.84 16.74
N GLN A 127 3.45 -1.17 17.87
CA GLN A 127 2.57 -0.02 17.95
C GLN A 127 3.33 1.26 17.56
N ALA A 128 2.98 1.85 16.41
CA ALA A 128 3.53 3.15 16.02
C ALA A 128 2.75 4.30 16.67
N ILE A 129 3.48 5.26 17.21
CA ILE A 129 2.95 6.49 17.82
C ILE A 129 3.79 7.72 17.42
N ILE A 130 3.19 8.91 17.52
CA ILE A 130 3.90 10.18 17.45
C ILE A 130 4.32 10.54 18.87
N TYR A 131 5.60 10.40 19.17
CA TYR A 131 6.13 10.55 20.54
C TYR A 131 6.19 12.01 21.00
N ALA A 132 6.27 12.19 22.33
CA ALA A 132 6.33 13.53 22.95
C ALA A 132 7.51 14.39 22.44
N LYS A 133 8.64 13.77 22.12
CA LYS A 133 9.85 14.44 21.60
C LYS A 133 9.60 15.13 20.26
N GLU A 134 8.68 14.60 19.45
CA GLU A 134 8.33 15.18 18.15
C GLU A 134 7.79 16.60 18.26
N SER A 135 7.05 16.92 19.33
CA SER A 135 6.55 18.28 19.56
C SER A 135 7.68 19.31 19.73
N ASP A 136 8.81 18.91 20.32
CA ASP A 136 9.97 19.79 20.49
C ASP A 136 10.68 20.04 19.16
N GLU A 137 10.75 19.01 18.30
CA GLU A 137 11.27 19.14 16.93
C GLU A 137 10.37 20.02 16.06
N ILE A 138 9.05 19.88 16.16
CA ILE A 138 8.10 20.78 15.46
C ILE A 138 8.31 22.22 15.90
N LEU A 139 8.36 22.49 17.22
CA LEU A 139 8.62 23.82 17.77
C LEU A 139 9.93 24.41 17.24
N LYS A 140 11.01 23.64 17.26
CA LYS A 140 12.33 24.05 16.76
C LYS A 140 12.29 24.42 15.28
N LYS A 141 11.67 23.59 14.42
CA LYS A 141 11.52 23.87 13.00
C LYS A 141 10.70 25.11 12.72
N LEU A 142 9.59 25.30 13.45
CA LEU A 142 8.70 26.43 13.26
C LEU A 142 9.25 27.74 13.82
N SER A 143 10.19 27.71 14.79
CA SER A 143 10.89 28.90 15.30
C SER A 143 11.89 29.49 14.31
N LEU A 144 12.37 28.71 13.35
CA LEU A 144 13.27 29.19 12.31
C LEU A 144 12.51 30.04 11.29
N LYS A 145 13.23 30.97 10.63
CA LYS A 145 12.66 31.74 9.51
C LYS A 145 12.43 30.79 8.31
N SER A 146 11.37 31.09 7.53
CA SER A 146 11.15 30.38 6.27
C SER A 146 12.35 30.53 5.35
N SER A 147 12.80 29.43 4.76
CA SER A 147 13.95 29.41 3.84
C SER A 147 13.65 30.06 2.50
N GLU A 148 12.40 29.99 2.04
CA GLU A 148 11.95 30.55 0.76
C GLU A 148 11.02 31.77 0.92
N GLY A 149 10.85 32.28 2.13
CA GLY A 149 10.01 33.45 2.44
C GLY A 149 8.50 33.20 2.34
N GLY A 150 8.08 31.98 2.05
CA GLY A 150 6.70 31.51 1.96
C GLY A 150 6.14 31.00 3.29
N PHE A 151 5.13 30.13 3.18
CA PHE A 151 4.55 29.46 4.33
C PHE A 151 5.42 28.29 4.80
N LYS A 152 5.49 28.10 6.11
CA LYS A 152 5.98 26.86 6.74
C LYS A 152 4.80 25.92 6.89
N ILE A 153 4.88 24.72 6.33
CA ILE A 153 3.77 23.78 6.30
C ILE A 153 4.17 22.51 7.05
N THR A 154 3.37 22.12 8.03
CA THR A 154 3.52 20.84 8.73
C THR A 154 2.39 19.91 8.32
N ILE A 155 2.73 18.81 7.65
CA ILE A 155 1.78 17.74 7.33
C ILE A 155 1.90 16.68 8.40
N LEU A 156 0.84 16.52 9.21
CA LEU A 156 0.78 15.60 10.32
C LEU A 156 -0.17 14.46 9.97
N TRP A 157 0.39 13.28 9.73
CA TRP A 157 -0.37 12.08 9.39
C TRP A 157 -0.72 11.29 10.64
N LEU A 158 -2.00 10.89 10.76
CA LEU A 158 -2.60 10.18 11.88
C LEU A 158 -2.41 10.90 13.23
N PRO A 159 -2.93 12.13 13.38
CA PRO A 159 -2.87 12.87 14.64
C PRO A 159 -3.52 12.12 15.82
N GLU A 160 -4.45 11.21 15.58
CA GLU A 160 -5.04 10.29 16.54
C GLU A 160 -4.02 9.32 17.18
N LYS A 161 -2.83 9.19 16.61
CA LYS A 161 -1.71 8.38 17.14
C LYS A 161 -0.72 9.22 17.95
N MET A 162 -1.02 10.49 18.23
CA MET A 162 -0.16 11.31 19.07
C MET A 162 -0.19 10.88 20.54
N HIS A 163 1.00 10.81 21.14
CA HIS A 163 1.12 10.73 22.60
C HIS A 163 0.46 11.95 23.24
N PRO A 164 -0.30 11.83 24.34
CA PRO A 164 -1.02 12.95 24.97
C PRO A 164 -0.15 14.18 25.25
N VAL A 165 1.11 14.00 25.67
CA VAL A 165 2.06 15.10 25.89
C VAL A 165 2.37 15.84 24.59
N CYS A 166 2.53 15.13 23.47
CA CYS A 166 2.73 15.74 22.14
C CYS A 166 1.51 16.55 21.73
N ALA A 167 0.32 15.97 21.86
CA ALA A 167 -0.94 16.62 21.52
C ALA A 167 -1.15 17.92 22.34
N ASN A 168 -0.91 17.89 23.63
CA ASN A 168 -1.04 19.08 24.50
C ASN A 168 -0.03 20.20 24.16
N LYS A 169 1.21 19.85 23.79
CA LYS A 169 2.19 20.85 23.32
C LYS A 169 1.78 21.45 21.96
N LEU A 170 1.19 20.65 21.06
CA LEU A 170 0.70 21.12 19.78
C LEU A 170 -0.44 22.14 19.94
N LEU A 171 -1.27 22.04 21.00
CA LEU A 171 -2.35 22.99 21.24
C LEU A 171 -1.86 24.44 21.29
N LYS A 172 -0.72 24.71 21.92
CA LYS A 172 -0.14 26.07 22.01
C LYS A 172 0.21 26.60 20.62
N LEU A 173 0.72 25.75 19.72
CA LEU A 173 1.04 26.13 18.35
C LEU A 173 -0.20 26.35 17.48
N LEU A 174 -1.29 25.64 17.79
CA LEU A 174 -2.57 25.82 17.09
C LEU A 174 -3.34 27.06 17.58
N GLU A 175 -3.14 27.45 18.84
CA GLU A 175 -3.72 28.68 19.41
C GLU A 175 -3.01 29.94 18.91
N GLU A 176 -1.69 29.94 18.98
CA GLU A 176 -0.83 31.05 18.59
C GLU A 176 0.23 30.59 17.58
N PRO A 177 -0.20 30.35 16.33
CA PRO A 177 0.74 29.83 15.32
C PRO A 177 1.78 30.93 14.96
N PRO A 178 3.03 30.58 14.79
CA PRO A 178 4.02 31.50 14.23
C PRO A 178 3.56 32.01 12.85
N GLU A 179 3.98 33.22 12.50
CA GLU A 179 3.62 33.84 11.22
C GLU A 179 3.84 32.92 10.04
N LYS A 180 2.91 32.92 9.08
CA LYS A 180 2.96 32.10 7.86
C LYS A 180 3.15 30.62 8.15
N THR A 181 2.52 30.08 9.18
CA THR A 181 2.55 28.65 9.52
C THR A 181 1.21 28.01 9.23
N ILE A 182 1.25 26.82 8.58
CA ILE A 182 0.06 26.04 8.24
C ILE A 182 0.26 24.62 8.77
N PHE A 183 -0.78 24.11 9.44
CA PHE A 183 -0.88 22.72 9.87
C PHE A 183 -1.91 21.99 9.02
N LEU A 184 -1.50 20.91 8.35
CA LEU A 184 -2.38 20.00 7.61
C LEU A 184 -2.43 18.67 8.37
N LEU A 185 -3.49 18.45 9.14
CA LEU A 185 -3.71 17.22 9.89
C LEU A 185 -4.47 16.23 9.00
N VAL A 186 -3.92 15.04 8.79
CA VAL A 186 -4.50 13.99 7.94
C VAL A 186 -4.93 12.83 8.81
N SER A 187 -6.24 12.69 9.05
CA SER A 187 -6.82 11.75 10.02
C SER A 187 -7.76 10.72 9.37
N GLU A 188 -7.79 9.52 9.94
CA GLU A 188 -8.72 8.44 9.61
C GLU A 188 -9.80 8.25 10.69
N ALA A 189 -9.48 8.62 11.94
CA ALA A 189 -10.35 8.51 13.10
C ALA A 189 -10.40 9.85 13.87
N PRO A 190 -11.05 10.88 13.31
CA PRO A 190 -11.09 12.21 13.93
C PRO A 190 -11.73 12.21 15.33
N GLU A 191 -12.60 11.26 15.64
CA GLU A 191 -13.21 11.07 16.97
C GLU A 191 -12.19 10.67 18.05
N MET A 192 -11.02 10.17 17.67
CA MET A 192 -9.92 9.83 18.58
C MET A 192 -8.98 11.02 18.86
N ILE A 193 -9.16 12.13 18.15
CA ILE A 193 -8.38 13.35 18.35
C ILE A 193 -8.96 14.15 19.52
N LEU A 194 -8.09 14.78 20.32
CA LEU A 194 -8.54 15.64 21.41
C LEU A 194 -9.50 16.73 20.90
N THR A 195 -10.64 16.91 21.57
CA THR A 195 -11.65 17.92 21.23
C THR A 195 -11.08 19.35 21.20
N THR A 196 -10.06 19.60 22.02
CA THR A 196 -9.31 20.87 22.06
C THR A 196 -8.50 21.13 20.77
N ILE A 197 -8.02 20.09 20.08
CA ILE A 197 -7.39 20.21 18.75
C ILE A 197 -8.47 20.40 17.69
N LEU A 198 -9.55 19.60 17.75
CA LEU A 198 -10.66 19.70 16.80
C LEU A 198 -11.29 21.10 16.76
N SER A 199 -11.47 21.74 17.92
CA SER A 199 -12.05 23.09 18.00
C SER A 199 -11.19 24.20 17.38
N ARG A 200 -9.89 23.93 17.13
CA ARG A 200 -8.91 24.88 16.56
C ARG A 200 -8.54 24.56 15.12
N THR A 201 -9.16 23.52 14.55
CA THR A 201 -8.90 23.10 13.17
C THR A 201 -10.13 23.27 12.30
N GLN A 202 -9.95 23.76 11.09
CA GLN A 202 -11.01 23.75 10.08
C GLN A 202 -11.16 22.34 9.51
N ARG A 203 -12.29 21.71 9.78
CA ARG A 203 -12.55 20.34 9.33
C ARG A 203 -12.94 20.30 7.86
N MET A 204 -12.31 19.39 7.13
CA MET A 204 -12.57 19.04 5.74
C MET A 204 -12.81 17.53 5.63
N ASN A 205 -14.04 17.14 5.31
CA ASN A 205 -14.40 15.73 5.16
C ASN A 205 -14.16 15.28 3.73
N VAL A 206 -13.21 14.37 3.55
CA VAL A 206 -12.92 13.72 2.28
C VAL A 206 -13.83 12.50 2.14
N ARG A 207 -14.66 12.49 1.10
CA ARG A 207 -15.62 11.42 0.84
C ARG A 207 -14.92 10.22 0.17
N LYS A 208 -15.63 9.10 0.12
CA LYS A 208 -15.21 7.94 -0.70
C LYS A 208 -15.01 8.37 -2.14
N ILE A 209 -14.03 7.75 -2.81
CA ILE A 209 -13.78 8.00 -4.23
C ILE A 209 -14.91 7.34 -5.04
N ASP A 210 -15.45 8.05 -6.01
CA ASP A 210 -16.48 7.50 -6.90
C ASP A 210 -15.93 6.35 -7.75
N GLU A 211 -16.72 5.28 -7.93
CA GLU A 211 -16.34 4.10 -8.73
C GLU A 211 -15.80 4.46 -10.11
N PRO A 212 -16.43 5.38 -10.89
CA PRO A 212 -15.91 5.77 -12.22
C PRO A 212 -14.54 6.45 -12.15
N ALA A 213 -14.18 7.09 -11.04
CA ALA A 213 -12.86 7.71 -10.89
C ALA A 213 -11.79 6.65 -10.61
N ILE A 214 -12.10 5.63 -9.82
CA ILE A 214 -11.23 4.47 -9.59
C ILE A 214 -11.05 3.70 -10.90
N ASP A 215 -12.15 3.36 -11.58
CA ASP A 215 -12.15 2.62 -12.83
C ASP A 215 -11.26 3.28 -13.90
N ARG A 216 -11.41 4.59 -14.12
CA ARG A 216 -10.55 5.34 -15.05
C ARG A 216 -9.06 5.24 -14.75
N VAL A 217 -8.68 5.30 -13.46
CA VAL A 217 -7.28 5.19 -13.04
C VAL A 217 -6.77 3.77 -13.21
N LEU A 218 -7.57 2.76 -12.90
CA LEU A 218 -7.21 1.35 -13.09
C LEU A 218 -6.93 1.05 -14.56
N GLN A 219 -7.77 1.53 -15.48
CA GLN A 219 -7.56 1.35 -16.92
C GLN A 219 -6.35 2.15 -17.42
N SER A 220 -6.27 3.45 -17.10
CA SER A 220 -5.27 4.35 -17.69
C SER A 220 -3.87 4.19 -17.14
N LYS A 221 -3.73 3.95 -15.82
CA LYS A 221 -2.43 3.88 -15.13
C LYS A 221 -1.94 2.45 -14.92
N TYR A 222 -2.87 1.51 -14.69
CA TYR A 222 -2.54 0.11 -14.39
C TYR A 222 -2.82 -0.84 -15.55
N GLY A 223 -3.43 -0.38 -16.64
CA GLY A 223 -3.70 -1.18 -17.83
C GLY A 223 -4.71 -2.31 -17.63
N ILE A 224 -5.55 -2.22 -16.60
CA ILE A 224 -6.55 -3.24 -16.27
C ILE A 224 -7.67 -3.21 -17.33
N GLN A 225 -8.12 -4.38 -17.75
CA GLN A 225 -9.20 -4.48 -18.72
C GLN A 225 -10.52 -3.91 -18.17
N PRO A 226 -11.40 -3.30 -18.99
CA PRO A 226 -12.59 -2.61 -18.53
C PRO A 226 -13.53 -3.44 -17.66
N ALA A 227 -13.72 -4.72 -17.97
CA ALA A 227 -14.58 -5.61 -17.18
C ALA A 227 -14.02 -5.87 -15.78
N ASP A 228 -12.71 -6.11 -15.68
CA ASP A 228 -12.03 -6.36 -14.41
C ASP A 228 -11.91 -5.07 -13.59
N SER A 229 -11.63 -3.94 -14.23
CA SER A 229 -11.48 -2.65 -13.56
C SER A 229 -12.78 -2.18 -12.91
N LEU A 230 -13.93 -2.38 -13.56
CA LEU A 230 -15.24 -2.12 -12.96
C LEU A 230 -15.51 -2.99 -11.74
N SER A 231 -15.21 -4.29 -11.82
CA SER A 231 -15.37 -5.22 -10.70
C SER A 231 -14.48 -4.82 -9.51
N ILE A 232 -13.21 -4.49 -9.77
CA ILE A 232 -12.26 -4.04 -8.75
C ILE A 232 -12.72 -2.71 -8.13
N ALA A 233 -13.16 -1.75 -8.94
CA ALA A 233 -13.65 -0.45 -8.47
C ALA A 233 -14.87 -0.59 -7.56
N HIS A 234 -15.80 -1.48 -7.94
CA HIS A 234 -16.98 -1.80 -7.13
C HIS A 234 -16.61 -2.43 -5.77
N LEU A 235 -15.74 -3.46 -5.78
CA LEU A 235 -15.26 -4.14 -4.56
C LEU A 235 -14.46 -3.21 -3.64
N ALA A 236 -13.72 -2.28 -4.22
CA ALA A 236 -12.95 -1.29 -3.48
C ALA A 236 -13.85 -0.30 -2.69
N ASN A 237 -15.10 -0.10 -3.11
CA ASN A 237 -16.10 0.73 -2.42
C ASN A 237 -15.53 2.10 -2.01
N GLY A 238 -14.82 2.76 -2.94
CA GLY A 238 -14.23 4.08 -2.76
C GLY A 238 -12.90 4.11 -2.01
N ASN A 239 -12.34 2.96 -1.64
CA ASN A 239 -11.01 2.83 -1.04
C ASN A 239 -9.99 2.37 -2.11
N PHE A 240 -9.14 3.28 -2.58
CA PHE A 240 -8.16 2.95 -3.62
C PHE A 240 -7.04 2.03 -3.14
N ILE A 241 -6.76 1.97 -1.83
CA ILE A 241 -5.79 1.00 -1.27
C ILE A 241 -6.31 -0.43 -1.51
N LYS A 242 -7.59 -0.69 -1.21
CA LYS A 242 -8.22 -2.00 -1.49
C LYS A 242 -8.20 -2.36 -2.98
N ALA A 243 -8.39 -1.36 -3.86
CA ALA A 243 -8.27 -1.60 -5.30
C ALA A 243 -6.86 -2.08 -5.68
N LEU A 244 -5.82 -1.45 -5.15
CA LEU A 244 -4.43 -1.85 -5.38
C LEU A 244 -4.11 -3.23 -4.79
N GLU A 245 -4.56 -3.52 -3.58
CA GLU A 245 -4.41 -4.83 -2.94
C GLU A 245 -5.07 -5.93 -3.78
N THR A 246 -6.27 -5.68 -4.33
CA THR A 246 -6.96 -6.63 -5.21
C THR A 246 -6.18 -6.89 -6.51
N ILE A 247 -5.57 -5.85 -7.11
CA ILE A 247 -4.72 -6.01 -8.29
C ILE A 247 -3.52 -6.88 -7.95
N HIS A 248 -2.82 -6.59 -6.87
CA HIS A 248 -1.64 -7.35 -6.46
C HIS A 248 -1.97 -8.81 -6.15
N LEU A 249 -3.10 -9.07 -5.50
CA LEU A 249 -3.59 -10.44 -5.28
C LEU A 249 -3.90 -11.16 -6.60
N ASN A 250 -4.50 -10.47 -7.56
CA ASN A 250 -4.79 -11.05 -8.88
C ASN A 250 -3.52 -11.33 -9.67
N GLU A 251 -2.54 -10.43 -9.66
CA GLU A 251 -1.23 -10.63 -10.29
C GLU A 251 -0.46 -11.79 -9.64
N GLU A 252 -0.49 -11.88 -8.32
CA GLU A 252 0.14 -12.97 -7.58
C GLU A 252 -0.53 -14.32 -7.88
N ASN A 253 -1.85 -14.36 -7.86
CA ASN A 253 -2.61 -15.57 -8.23
C ASN A 253 -2.35 -15.98 -9.68
N GLN A 254 -2.24 -15.04 -10.61
CA GLN A 254 -1.88 -15.36 -12.01
C GLN A 254 -0.46 -15.92 -12.12
N LEU A 255 0.50 -15.34 -11.43
CA LEU A 255 1.87 -15.86 -11.36
C LEU A 255 1.90 -17.28 -10.80
N PHE A 256 1.17 -17.54 -9.70
CA PHE A 256 1.09 -18.85 -9.08
C PHE A 256 0.43 -19.86 -10.00
N PHE A 257 -0.62 -19.46 -10.72
CA PHE A 257 -1.24 -20.31 -11.74
C PHE A 257 -0.25 -20.68 -12.84
N ASP A 258 0.49 -19.73 -13.38
CA ASP A 258 1.47 -19.98 -14.45
C ASP A 258 2.60 -20.89 -13.98
N LEU A 259 3.09 -20.71 -12.75
CA LEU A 259 4.08 -21.60 -12.13
C LEU A 259 3.54 -23.01 -11.90
N PHE A 260 2.30 -23.13 -11.44
CA PHE A 260 1.62 -24.43 -11.25
C PHE A 260 1.46 -25.15 -12.57
N VAL A 261 0.91 -24.48 -13.60
CA VAL A 261 0.75 -25.06 -14.95
C VAL A 261 2.09 -25.49 -15.53
N SER A 262 3.13 -24.66 -15.37
CA SER A 262 4.48 -24.99 -15.81
C SER A 262 5.01 -26.24 -15.12
N LEU A 263 4.89 -26.33 -13.79
CA LEU A 263 5.30 -27.50 -13.02
C LEU A 263 4.61 -28.78 -13.53
N MET A 264 3.27 -28.75 -13.67
CA MET A 264 2.50 -29.93 -14.10
C MET A 264 2.91 -30.39 -15.50
N ARG A 265 3.14 -29.44 -16.43
CA ARG A 265 3.62 -29.76 -17.79
C ARG A 265 5.04 -30.34 -17.80
N LEU A 266 5.96 -29.72 -17.05
CA LEU A 266 7.35 -30.17 -16.98
C LEU A 266 7.46 -31.58 -16.35
N SER A 267 6.69 -31.82 -15.28
CA SER A 267 6.64 -33.14 -14.62
C SER A 267 6.08 -34.20 -15.53
N TYR A 268 4.99 -33.92 -16.25
CA TYR A 268 4.42 -34.83 -17.23
C TYR A 268 5.40 -35.18 -18.38
N GLN A 269 6.11 -34.15 -18.89
CA GLN A 269 7.10 -34.28 -19.97
C GLN A 269 8.46 -34.80 -19.50
N ARG A 270 8.72 -34.94 -18.19
CA ARG A 270 9.99 -35.34 -17.57
C ARG A 270 11.18 -34.47 -17.97
N LYS A 271 10.95 -33.14 -18.07
CA LYS A 271 11.98 -32.17 -18.46
C LYS A 271 12.81 -31.70 -17.27
N ILE A 272 13.73 -32.57 -16.80
CA ILE A 272 14.49 -32.35 -15.56
C ILE A 272 15.33 -31.09 -15.58
N ARG A 273 15.91 -30.69 -16.73
CA ARG A 273 16.69 -29.46 -16.84
C ARG A 273 15.82 -28.22 -16.59
N GLU A 274 14.66 -28.15 -17.20
CA GLU A 274 13.72 -27.09 -17.10
C GLU A 274 13.09 -27.03 -15.68
N MET A 275 12.87 -28.20 -15.06
CA MET A 275 12.41 -28.30 -13.67
C MET A 275 13.41 -27.70 -12.68
N LYS A 276 14.71 -27.84 -12.93
CA LYS A 276 15.74 -27.15 -12.14
C LYS A 276 15.64 -25.63 -12.26
N LEU A 277 15.46 -25.10 -13.46
CA LEU A 277 15.29 -23.65 -13.67
C LEU A 277 13.99 -23.15 -13.01
N TRP A 278 12.92 -23.92 -13.11
CA TRP A 278 11.66 -23.64 -12.42
C TRP A 278 11.84 -23.58 -10.89
N SER A 279 12.55 -24.55 -10.31
CA SER A 279 12.83 -24.56 -8.86
C SER A 279 13.68 -23.36 -8.40
N GLU A 280 14.62 -22.90 -9.23
CA GLU A 280 15.42 -21.70 -8.98
C GLU A 280 14.55 -20.41 -9.05
N GLN A 281 13.61 -20.36 -9.99
CA GLN A 281 12.66 -19.25 -10.12
C GLN A 281 11.76 -19.15 -8.87
N VAL A 282 11.16 -20.27 -8.43
CA VAL A 282 10.31 -20.31 -7.23
C VAL A 282 11.11 -19.98 -5.97
N ALA A 283 12.33 -20.52 -5.86
CA ALA A 283 13.21 -20.25 -4.72
C ALA A 283 13.61 -18.75 -4.62
N GLY A 284 13.62 -18.03 -5.73
CA GLY A 284 13.90 -16.58 -5.78
C GLY A 284 12.77 -15.66 -5.29
N MET A 285 11.53 -16.17 -5.08
CA MET A 285 10.36 -15.35 -4.75
C MET A 285 10.34 -14.85 -3.30
N GLY A 286 11.19 -15.35 -2.42
CA GLY A 286 11.13 -15.09 -0.98
C GLY A 286 10.17 -16.02 -0.23
N ARG A 287 10.44 -16.21 1.06
CA ARG A 287 9.86 -17.30 1.85
C ARG A 287 8.34 -17.24 2.01
N GLU A 288 7.79 -16.07 2.31
CA GLU A 288 6.33 -15.91 2.46
C GLU A 288 5.60 -16.23 1.14
N ARG A 289 6.11 -15.73 0.01
CA ARG A 289 5.53 -16.03 -1.29
C ARG A 289 5.67 -17.50 -1.69
N GLN A 290 6.71 -18.18 -1.23
CA GLN A 290 6.87 -19.65 -1.43
C GLN A 290 5.81 -20.43 -0.67
N LYS A 291 5.49 -20.06 0.57
CA LYS A 291 4.38 -20.66 1.33
C LYS A 291 3.04 -20.44 0.66
N ASN A 292 2.73 -19.18 0.30
CA ASN A 292 1.50 -18.84 -0.40
C ASN A 292 1.36 -19.61 -1.72
N PHE A 293 2.47 -19.82 -2.44
CA PHE A 293 2.48 -20.66 -3.66
C PHE A 293 2.17 -22.11 -3.37
N LEU A 294 2.71 -22.71 -2.31
CA LEU A 294 2.41 -24.10 -1.93
C LEU A 294 0.94 -24.26 -1.50
N GLU A 295 0.39 -23.30 -0.75
CA GLU A 295 -1.05 -23.26 -0.43
C GLU A 295 -1.92 -23.14 -1.69
N TYR A 296 -1.50 -22.29 -2.63
CA TYR A 296 -2.15 -22.19 -3.93
C TYR A 296 -2.13 -23.55 -4.68
N CYS A 297 -1.00 -24.26 -4.69
CA CYS A 297 -0.88 -25.59 -5.30
C CYS A 297 -1.81 -26.61 -4.62
N GLN A 298 -1.88 -26.62 -3.28
CA GLN A 298 -2.79 -27.50 -2.53
C GLN A 298 -4.25 -27.23 -2.91
N ARG A 299 -4.65 -25.95 -2.98
CA ARG A 299 -5.99 -25.56 -3.45
C ARG A 299 -6.24 -26.07 -4.87
N MET A 300 -5.32 -25.86 -5.80
CA MET A 300 -5.47 -26.29 -7.19
C MET A 300 -5.60 -27.81 -7.34
N ILE A 301 -4.82 -28.58 -6.59
CA ILE A 301 -4.94 -30.05 -6.59
C ILE A 301 -6.31 -30.48 -6.06
N ARG A 302 -6.76 -29.91 -4.92
CA ARG A 302 -8.09 -30.18 -4.36
C ARG A 302 -9.21 -29.84 -5.35
N GLU A 303 -9.16 -28.66 -5.96
CA GLU A 303 -10.18 -28.21 -6.91
C GLU A 303 -10.23 -29.11 -8.16
N ASN A 304 -9.06 -29.53 -8.70
CA ASN A 304 -9.00 -30.44 -9.83
C ASN A 304 -9.52 -31.85 -9.46
N PHE A 305 -9.27 -32.34 -8.25
CA PHE A 305 -9.83 -33.61 -7.77
C PHE A 305 -11.34 -33.56 -7.69
N ILE A 306 -11.92 -32.49 -7.10
CA ILE A 306 -13.39 -32.32 -7.00
C ILE A 306 -14.01 -32.16 -8.40
N PHE A 307 -13.34 -31.42 -9.29
CA PHE A 307 -13.78 -31.27 -10.69
C PHE A 307 -13.83 -32.63 -11.42
N ASN A 308 -12.85 -33.51 -11.18
CA ASN A 308 -12.83 -34.84 -11.73
C ASN A 308 -13.95 -35.76 -11.22
N LEU A 309 -14.44 -35.51 -9.98
CA LEU A 309 -15.60 -36.21 -9.42
C LEU A 309 -16.94 -35.66 -9.94
N HIS A 310 -16.93 -34.78 -10.94
CA HIS A 310 -18.11 -34.16 -11.57
C HIS A 310 -18.99 -33.30 -10.60
N GLN A 311 -18.43 -32.87 -9.47
CA GLN A 311 -19.09 -32.03 -8.47
C GLN A 311 -18.78 -30.54 -8.73
N ARG A 312 -19.21 -30.02 -9.89
CA ARG A 312 -18.87 -28.66 -10.34
C ARG A 312 -19.36 -27.54 -9.40
N ASP A 313 -20.45 -27.75 -8.73
CA ASP A 313 -21.03 -26.76 -7.78
C ASP A 313 -20.18 -26.57 -6.52
N LEU A 314 -19.23 -27.46 -6.27
CA LEU A 314 -18.29 -27.40 -5.14
C LEU A 314 -16.91 -26.87 -5.51
N THR A 315 -16.70 -26.42 -6.76
CA THR A 315 -15.41 -25.91 -7.24
C THR A 315 -15.41 -24.38 -7.26
N TYR A 316 -14.32 -23.80 -6.73
CA TYR A 316 -14.08 -22.36 -6.70
C TYR A 316 -12.86 -22.01 -7.54
N MET A 317 -13.03 -22.04 -8.87
CA MET A 317 -11.97 -21.79 -9.83
C MET A 317 -12.29 -20.56 -10.71
N THR A 318 -11.27 -19.78 -11.06
CA THR A 318 -11.38 -18.77 -12.10
C THR A 318 -11.59 -19.39 -13.48
N ILE A 319 -11.99 -18.60 -14.46
CA ILE A 319 -12.21 -19.07 -15.84
C ILE A 319 -10.93 -19.73 -16.42
N ASN A 320 -9.76 -19.14 -16.15
CA ASN A 320 -8.47 -19.69 -16.60
C ASN A 320 -8.15 -21.02 -15.92
N GLU A 321 -8.40 -21.13 -14.61
CA GLU A 321 -8.22 -22.36 -13.85
C GLU A 321 -9.19 -23.46 -14.32
N GLN A 322 -10.46 -23.13 -14.62
CA GLN A 322 -11.44 -24.07 -15.18
C GLN A 322 -11.04 -24.58 -16.57
N ASN A 323 -10.55 -23.69 -17.44
CA ASN A 323 -10.04 -24.08 -18.77
C ASN A 323 -8.84 -25.03 -18.67
N PHE A 324 -7.98 -24.82 -17.69
CA PHE A 324 -6.87 -25.75 -17.40
C PHE A 324 -7.40 -27.05 -16.79
N ALA A 325 -8.28 -26.99 -15.80
CA ALA A 325 -8.85 -28.15 -15.11
C ALA A 325 -9.56 -29.11 -16.09
N SER A 326 -10.24 -28.60 -17.10
CA SER A 326 -10.91 -29.42 -18.12
C SER A 326 -9.98 -30.43 -18.78
N ARG A 327 -8.66 -30.17 -18.82
CA ARG A 327 -7.64 -31.03 -19.41
C ARG A 327 -6.76 -31.72 -18.37
N PHE A 328 -6.58 -31.11 -17.22
CA PHE A 328 -5.63 -31.59 -16.20
C PHE A 328 -6.30 -32.41 -15.10
N ALA A 329 -7.59 -32.19 -14.76
CA ALA A 329 -8.27 -32.93 -13.70
C ALA A 329 -8.16 -34.44 -13.79
N PRO A 330 -8.21 -35.11 -14.99
CA PRO A 330 -8.06 -36.57 -15.10
C PRO A 330 -6.73 -37.12 -14.57
N PHE A 331 -5.70 -36.27 -14.43
CA PHE A 331 -4.40 -36.68 -13.88
C PHE A 331 -4.37 -36.63 -12.34
N VAL A 332 -5.41 -36.08 -11.69
CA VAL A 332 -5.55 -36.05 -10.24
C VAL A 332 -6.68 -36.99 -9.84
N ASN A 333 -6.35 -38.13 -9.31
CA ASN A 333 -7.28 -39.21 -9.01
C ASN A 333 -7.11 -39.75 -7.58
N GLU A 334 -7.95 -40.70 -7.15
CA GLU A 334 -7.96 -41.23 -5.78
C GLU A 334 -6.62 -41.95 -5.40
N ARG A 335 -5.82 -42.36 -6.37
CA ARG A 335 -4.55 -43.08 -6.13
C ARG A 335 -3.40 -42.13 -5.81
N ASN A 336 -3.43 -40.90 -6.37
CA ASN A 336 -2.30 -39.98 -6.27
C ASN A 336 -2.60 -38.73 -5.49
N VAL A 337 -3.87 -38.33 -5.29
CA VAL A 337 -4.23 -37.04 -4.63
C VAL A 337 -3.64 -36.93 -3.23
N ILE A 338 -3.70 -38.03 -2.44
CA ILE A 338 -3.16 -38.03 -1.07
C ILE A 338 -1.64 -37.83 -1.10
N GLY A 339 -0.93 -38.63 -1.94
CA GLY A 339 0.50 -38.51 -2.07
C GLY A 339 0.97 -37.13 -2.56
N ILE A 340 0.21 -36.49 -3.46
CA ILE A 340 0.51 -35.10 -3.91
C ILE A 340 0.32 -34.11 -2.75
N MET A 341 -0.76 -34.24 -1.97
CA MET A 341 -1.03 -33.37 -0.82
C MET A 341 0.01 -33.52 0.29
N ASP A 342 0.47 -34.75 0.55
CA ASP A 342 1.52 -35.02 1.54
C ASP A 342 2.84 -34.36 1.12
N GLU A 343 3.24 -34.49 -0.15
CA GLU A 343 4.47 -33.86 -0.67
C GLU A 343 4.40 -32.32 -0.65
N LEU A 344 3.24 -31.73 -0.93
CA LEU A 344 3.02 -30.28 -0.80
C LEU A 344 3.14 -29.82 0.66
N SER A 345 2.58 -30.60 1.58
CA SER A 345 2.62 -30.30 3.02
C SER A 345 4.05 -30.44 3.57
N GLU A 346 4.79 -31.47 3.13
CA GLU A 346 6.20 -31.67 3.48
C GLU A 346 7.09 -30.54 2.94
N ALA A 347 6.88 -30.13 1.70
CA ALA A 347 7.58 -28.99 1.11
C ALA A 347 7.31 -27.69 1.90
N GLN A 348 6.06 -27.45 2.31
CA GLN A 348 5.70 -26.28 3.13
C GLN A 348 6.41 -26.31 4.49
N LEU A 349 6.42 -27.45 5.16
CA LEU A 349 7.12 -27.62 6.44
C LEU A 349 8.64 -27.36 6.31
N HIS A 350 9.26 -27.85 5.24
CA HIS A 350 10.68 -27.63 4.98
C HIS A 350 11.00 -26.14 4.74
N ILE A 351 10.14 -25.40 4.02
CA ILE A 351 10.29 -23.96 3.83
C ILE A 351 10.16 -23.21 5.16
N GLU A 352 9.23 -23.59 6.03
CA GLU A 352 9.07 -23.03 7.38
C GLU A 352 10.31 -23.29 8.26
N GLN A 353 10.90 -24.47 8.14
CA GLN A 353 12.11 -24.86 8.87
C GLN A 353 13.41 -24.30 8.30
N ASN A 354 13.34 -23.41 7.33
CA ASN A 354 14.50 -22.77 6.71
C ASN A 354 15.41 -23.71 5.88
N VAL A 355 14.88 -24.81 5.36
CA VAL A 355 15.61 -25.65 4.41
C VAL A 355 15.85 -24.90 3.10
N ASN A 356 16.89 -25.28 2.36
CA ASN A 356 17.23 -24.64 1.09
C ASN A 356 16.10 -24.79 0.08
N ALA A 357 15.43 -23.68 -0.25
CA ALA A 357 14.25 -23.67 -1.10
C ALA A 357 14.50 -24.28 -2.51
N LYS A 358 15.68 -24.08 -3.10
CA LYS A 358 16.02 -24.69 -4.41
C LYS A 358 15.98 -26.19 -4.35
N MET A 359 16.48 -26.79 -3.26
CA MET A 359 16.46 -28.23 -3.07
C MET A 359 15.05 -28.74 -2.81
N VAL A 360 14.28 -28.04 -1.95
CA VAL A 360 12.89 -28.41 -1.64
C VAL A 360 12.04 -28.44 -2.91
N PHE A 361 12.04 -27.35 -3.69
CA PHE A 361 11.22 -27.28 -4.91
C PHE A 361 11.71 -28.19 -6.02
N PHE A 362 13.00 -28.47 -6.10
CA PHE A 362 13.51 -29.41 -7.08
C PHE A 362 13.13 -30.85 -6.73
N ASP A 363 13.31 -31.27 -5.47
CA ASP A 363 12.90 -32.60 -4.98
C ASP A 363 11.39 -32.80 -5.16
N PHE A 364 10.57 -31.83 -4.71
CA PHE A 364 9.13 -31.83 -4.92
C PHE A 364 8.78 -32.01 -6.40
N SER A 365 9.42 -31.29 -7.30
CA SER A 365 9.17 -31.39 -8.74
C SER A 365 9.49 -32.78 -9.31
N LEU A 366 10.54 -33.42 -8.83
CA LEU A 366 10.90 -34.80 -9.23
C LEU A 366 9.88 -35.83 -8.74
N LYS A 367 9.40 -35.69 -7.50
CA LYS A 367 8.36 -36.56 -6.94
C LYS A 367 7.05 -36.45 -7.71
N MET A 368 6.70 -35.26 -8.21
CA MET A 368 5.53 -35.02 -9.06
C MET A 368 5.58 -35.81 -10.38
N ILE A 369 6.77 -36.16 -10.93
CA ILE A 369 6.90 -37.03 -12.13
C ILE A 369 6.30 -38.40 -11.88
N VAL A 370 6.50 -38.93 -10.67
CA VAL A 370 6.03 -40.26 -10.30
C VAL A 370 4.53 -40.22 -9.98
N LEU A 371 4.12 -39.25 -9.16
CA LEU A 371 2.75 -39.12 -8.67
C LEU A 371 1.74 -38.85 -9.79
N LEU A 372 2.07 -38.06 -10.80
CA LEU A 372 1.17 -37.79 -11.94
C LEU A 372 0.96 -38.95 -12.88
N LYS A 373 1.67 -40.11 -12.68
CA LYS A 373 1.54 -41.31 -13.50
C LYS A 373 0.88 -42.49 -12.79
N GLN A 374 0.55 -42.32 -11.54
CA GLN A 374 -0.23 -43.26 -10.76
C GLN A 374 -1.73 -43.13 -11.06
#